data_3e6af6a98f2b2ec41734d4341d1ca4a8
#
_entry.id   3e6af6a98f2b2ec41734d4341d1ca4a8
#
_cell.length_a   1.000
_cell.length_b   1.000
_cell.length_c   1.000
_cell.angle_alpha   90.00
_cell.angle_beta   90.00
_cell.angle_gamma   90.00
#
_symmetry.space_group_name_H-M   'P 1'
#
loop_
_entity.id
_entity.type
_entity.pdbx_description
1 polymer ?
#
loop_
_entity_poly.entity_id
_entity_poly.type
_entity_poly.pdbx_seq_one_letter_code
_entity_poly.pdbx_strand_id
1 'polypeptide(L)'
;MIRFISISKFREALDAMLKVRRGVYAGVISEICKAFQNTTIEQIRTNRDMILLDSASIVIKLRLPDKKQKLSKSEGYRLIYMVLKNLPLVVFLTIYPKRGPMQKFNLEENELEMLLNTFSTEFGNRQIAIHDIDNNLDIIEFSGANPESSQN
;
A
#
# COMPACT_ATOMS: atom_id res chain seq x y z
N MET A 1 4.82 -8.59 -15.79
CA MET A 1 5.46 -8.03 -14.60
C MET A 1 4.47 -7.14 -13.85
N ILE A 2 4.35 -7.34 -12.55
CA ILE A 2 3.45 -6.54 -11.73
C ILE A 2 4.17 -5.25 -11.33
N ARG A 3 3.48 -4.13 -11.47
CA ARG A 3 4.01 -2.83 -11.02
C ARG A 3 3.34 -2.46 -9.70
N PHE A 4 4.15 -2.02 -8.73
CA PHE A 4 3.67 -1.58 -7.41
C PHE A 4 3.87 -0.09 -7.29
N ILE A 5 2.77 0.63 -7.04
CA ILE A 5 2.81 2.08 -6.91
C ILE A 5 2.11 2.51 -5.61
N SER A 6 2.35 3.73 -5.17
CA SER A 6 1.72 4.27 -3.97
C SER A 6 1.29 5.71 -4.14
N ILE A 7 0.24 6.07 -3.40
CA ILE A 7 -0.17 7.47 -3.24
C ILE A 7 0.54 8.08 -2.02
N SER A 8 0.50 9.40 -1.92
CA SER A 8 1.14 10.12 -0.82
C SER A 8 0.67 9.66 0.55
N LYS A 9 -0.63 9.36 0.70
CA LYS A 9 -1.19 8.92 1.98
C LYS A 9 -0.57 7.64 2.50
N PHE A 10 -0.29 6.69 1.60
CA PHE A 10 0.42 5.46 2.00
C PHE A 10 1.82 5.80 2.51
N ARG A 11 2.56 6.62 1.77
CA ARG A 11 3.93 6.98 2.15
C ARG A 11 3.98 7.75 3.47
N GLU A 12 3.03 8.67 3.69
CA GLU A 12 2.92 9.40 4.96
C GLU A 12 2.63 8.44 6.13
N ALA A 13 1.71 7.52 5.95
CA ALA A 13 1.38 6.54 6.98
C ALA A 13 2.57 5.63 7.29
N LEU A 14 3.25 5.14 6.26
CA LEU A 14 4.43 4.30 6.43
C LEU A 14 5.55 5.04 7.15
N ASP A 15 5.85 6.26 6.73
CA ASP A 15 6.89 7.08 7.36
C ASP A 15 6.58 7.35 8.83
N ALA A 16 5.33 7.66 9.14
CA ALA A 16 4.92 7.91 10.53
C ALA A 16 5.14 6.67 11.40
N MET A 17 4.82 5.48 10.88
CA MET A 17 5.04 4.24 11.61
C MET A 17 6.53 3.96 11.83
N LEU A 18 7.35 4.20 10.82
CA LEU A 18 8.78 3.95 10.91
C LEU A 18 9.49 4.91 11.87
N LYS A 19 8.90 6.07 12.14
CA LYS A 19 9.46 7.06 13.08
C LYS A 19 9.08 6.82 14.53
N VAL A 20 8.21 5.85 14.82
CA VAL A 20 7.82 5.55 16.19
C VAL A 20 9.05 5.09 16.97
N ARG A 21 9.17 5.58 18.20
CA ARG A 21 10.34 5.32 19.06
C ARG A 21 10.54 3.82 19.26
N ARG A 22 11.82 3.43 19.42
CA ARG A 22 12.24 2.04 19.64
C ARG A 22 11.96 1.10 18.47
N GLY A 23 11.64 1.65 17.29
CA GLY A 23 11.43 0.85 16.11
C GLY A 23 10.30 -0.17 16.25
N VAL A 24 9.21 0.21 16.93
CA VAL A 24 8.08 -0.70 17.17
C VAL A 24 7.57 -1.31 15.88
N TYR A 25 7.54 -0.53 14.80
CA TYR A 25 7.01 -0.98 13.50
C TYR A 25 8.12 -1.20 12.46
N ALA A 26 9.36 -1.41 12.91
CA ALA A 26 10.50 -1.51 11.99
C ALA A 26 10.39 -2.68 11.00
N GLY A 27 9.59 -3.69 11.30
CA GLY A 27 9.43 -4.85 10.41
C GLY A 27 8.37 -4.69 9.33
N VAL A 28 7.66 -3.55 9.27
CA VAL A 28 6.49 -3.42 8.39
C VAL A 28 6.84 -3.54 6.91
N ILE A 29 7.92 -2.93 6.47
CA ILE A 29 8.33 -2.99 5.06
C ILE A 29 8.61 -4.45 4.64
N SER A 30 9.32 -5.19 5.50
CA SER A 30 9.59 -6.60 5.23
C SER A 30 8.31 -7.42 5.10
N GLU A 31 7.31 -7.16 5.94
CA GLU A 31 6.03 -7.87 5.86
C GLU A 31 5.28 -7.56 4.57
N ILE A 32 5.32 -6.30 4.13
CA ILE A 32 4.71 -5.92 2.86
C ILE A 32 5.40 -6.65 1.71
N CYS A 33 6.72 -6.60 1.65
CA CYS A 33 7.47 -7.22 0.56
C CYS A 33 7.22 -8.72 0.51
N LYS A 34 7.22 -9.40 1.64
CA LYS A 34 6.97 -10.85 1.69
C LYS A 34 5.59 -11.21 1.17
N ALA A 35 4.61 -10.35 1.38
CA ALA A 35 3.25 -10.63 0.94
C ALA A 35 3.10 -10.63 -0.58
N PHE A 36 3.97 -9.90 -1.29
CA PHE A 36 3.83 -9.72 -2.73
C PHE A 36 4.96 -10.35 -3.55
N GLN A 37 6.07 -10.74 -2.93
CA GLN A 37 7.14 -11.42 -3.62
C GLN A 37 6.68 -12.78 -4.11
N ASN A 38 7.07 -13.14 -5.35
CA ASN A 38 6.73 -14.44 -5.95
C ASN A 38 5.22 -14.71 -6.02
N THR A 39 4.41 -13.65 -6.12
CA THR A 39 2.97 -13.74 -6.17
C THR A 39 2.49 -13.34 -7.57
N THR A 40 1.49 -14.05 -8.09
CA THR A 40 0.90 -13.69 -9.39
C THR A 40 -0.17 -12.63 -9.22
N ILE A 41 -0.47 -11.91 -10.30
CA ILE A 41 -1.53 -10.90 -10.25
C ILE A 41 -2.89 -11.54 -9.96
N GLU A 42 -3.13 -12.76 -10.41
CA GLU A 42 -4.37 -13.49 -10.13
C GLU A 42 -4.50 -13.77 -8.64
N GLN A 43 -3.42 -14.20 -7.98
CA GLN A 43 -3.43 -14.43 -6.54
C GLN A 43 -3.71 -13.15 -5.77
N ILE A 44 -3.15 -12.03 -6.21
CA ILE A 44 -3.38 -10.74 -5.59
C ILE A 44 -4.84 -10.32 -5.72
N ARG A 45 -5.43 -10.54 -6.90
CA ARG A 45 -6.83 -10.18 -7.18
C ARG A 45 -7.85 -11.03 -6.43
N THR A 46 -7.50 -12.24 -6.07
CA THR A 46 -8.44 -13.19 -5.46
C THR A 46 -8.38 -13.21 -3.93
N ASN A 47 -7.74 -12.23 -3.32
CA ASN A 47 -7.68 -12.13 -1.87
C ASN A 47 -9.10 -12.00 -1.30
N ARG A 48 -9.39 -12.74 -0.22
CA ARG A 48 -10.72 -12.81 0.37
C ARG A 48 -11.18 -11.53 1.08
N ASP A 49 -10.24 -10.67 1.44
CA ASP A 49 -10.53 -9.45 2.20
C ASP A 49 -10.86 -8.27 1.27
N MET A 50 -11.62 -8.53 0.23
CA MET A 50 -12.10 -7.51 -0.69
C MET A 50 -13.11 -6.62 0.02
N ILE A 51 -12.90 -5.30 -0.02
CA ILE A 51 -13.79 -4.33 0.60
C ILE A 51 -14.54 -3.46 -0.41
N LEU A 52 -14.11 -3.46 -1.65
CA LEU A 52 -14.81 -2.73 -2.72
C LEU A 52 -14.50 -3.39 -4.06
N LEU A 53 -15.54 -3.54 -4.88
CA LEU A 53 -15.42 -4.07 -6.23
C LEU A 53 -16.22 -3.16 -7.15
N ASP A 54 -15.56 -2.61 -8.18
CA ASP A 54 -16.27 -1.89 -9.23
C ASP A 54 -15.89 -2.45 -10.60
N SER A 55 -16.29 -1.76 -11.68
CA SER A 55 -16.07 -2.24 -13.04
C SER A 55 -14.58 -2.28 -13.44
N ALA A 56 -13.74 -1.48 -12.81
CA ALA A 56 -12.35 -1.30 -13.20
C ALA A 56 -11.33 -1.79 -12.18
N SER A 57 -11.70 -1.86 -10.89
CA SER A 57 -10.73 -2.14 -9.83
C SER A 57 -11.32 -2.93 -8.67
N ILE A 58 -10.43 -3.48 -7.87
CA ILE A 58 -10.75 -4.22 -6.64
C ILE A 58 -9.93 -3.59 -5.54
N VAL A 59 -10.58 -3.24 -4.41
CA VAL A 59 -9.88 -2.74 -3.22
C VAL A 59 -9.88 -3.85 -2.16
N ILE A 60 -8.72 -4.09 -1.59
CA ILE A 60 -8.49 -5.20 -0.66
C ILE A 60 -7.89 -4.66 0.63
N LYS A 61 -8.35 -5.20 1.76
CA LYS A 61 -7.77 -4.95 3.07
C LYS A 61 -6.99 -6.19 3.48
N LEU A 62 -5.69 -6.18 3.24
CA LEU A 62 -4.82 -7.32 3.50
C LEU A 62 -4.33 -7.31 4.94
N ARG A 63 -4.44 -8.45 5.61
CA ARG A 63 -3.92 -8.64 6.95
C ARG A 63 -2.48 -9.13 6.87
N LEU A 64 -1.58 -8.43 7.55
CA LEU A 64 -0.17 -8.79 7.61
C LEU A 64 0.22 -9.05 9.06
N PRO A 65 1.05 -10.07 9.32
CA PRO A 65 1.56 -10.30 10.67
C PRO A 65 2.58 -9.22 11.03
N ASP A 66 2.82 -9.04 12.32
CA ASP A 66 3.96 -8.26 12.79
C ASP A 66 4.87 -9.21 13.56
N LYS A 67 5.77 -9.85 12.85
CA LYS A 67 6.64 -10.87 13.44
C LYS A 67 7.59 -10.30 14.47
N LYS A 68 7.99 -9.05 14.30
CA LYS A 68 8.89 -8.40 15.25
C LYS A 68 8.24 -8.27 16.63
N GLN A 69 6.94 -7.98 16.68
CA GLN A 69 6.16 -7.90 17.91
C GLN A 69 5.47 -9.22 18.25
N LYS A 70 5.71 -10.27 17.46
CA LYS A 70 5.08 -11.60 17.65
C LYS A 70 3.57 -11.55 17.53
N LEU A 71 3.05 -10.72 16.63
CA LEU A 71 1.62 -10.59 16.39
C LEU A 71 1.22 -11.36 15.13
N SER A 72 0.10 -12.07 15.22
CA SER A 72 -0.47 -12.80 14.08
C SER A 72 -1.09 -11.84 13.07
N LYS A 73 -1.52 -12.37 11.93
CA LYS A 73 -2.19 -11.56 10.89
C LYS A 73 -3.40 -10.80 11.43
N SER A 74 -4.14 -11.39 12.37
CA SER A 74 -5.33 -10.74 12.92
C SER A 74 -4.99 -9.52 13.77
N GLU A 75 -3.81 -9.46 14.33
CA GLU A 75 -3.38 -8.39 15.23
C GLU A 75 -2.22 -7.55 14.71
N GLY A 76 -1.72 -7.85 13.53
CA GLY A 76 -0.60 -7.14 12.93
C GLY A 76 -1.03 -5.88 12.20
N TYR A 77 -0.70 -5.82 10.91
CA TYR A 77 -1.00 -4.64 10.10
C TYR A 77 -2.20 -4.86 9.20
N ARG A 78 -2.78 -3.76 8.74
CA ARG A 78 -3.76 -3.75 7.66
C ARG A 78 -3.20 -2.91 6.53
N LEU A 79 -3.03 -3.52 5.37
CA LEU A 79 -2.60 -2.84 4.15
C LEU A 79 -3.81 -2.73 3.22
N ILE A 80 -4.17 -1.49 2.89
CA ILE A 80 -5.27 -1.23 1.95
C ILE A 80 -4.64 -0.97 0.59
N TYR A 81 -5.00 -1.80 -0.39
CA TYR A 81 -4.49 -1.62 -1.75
C TYR A 81 -5.57 -1.84 -2.79
N MET A 82 -5.35 -1.27 -3.95
CA MET A 82 -6.24 -1.40 -5.10
C MET A 82 -5.51 -2.14 -6.20
N VAL A 83 -6.23 -3.01 -6.90
CA VAL A 83 -5.71 -3.73 -8.06
C VAL A 83 -6.59 -3.41 -9.24
N LEU A 84 -5.99 -3.03 -10.36
CA LEU A 84 -6.74 -2.79 -11.59
C LEU A 84 -7.06 -4.14 -12.25
N LYS A 85 -8.26 -4.26 -12.83
CA LYS A 85 -8.69 -5.52 -13.44
C LYS A 85 -7.96 -5.84 -14.74
N ASN A 86 -7.60 -4.80 -15.49
CA ASN A 86 -7.06 -4.96 -16.83
C ASN A 86 -5.56 -4.71 -16.94
N LEU A 87 -4.90 -4.31 -15.87
CA LEU A 87 -3.48 -4.04 -15.84
C LEU A 87 -2.86 -4.73 -14.64
N PRO A 88 -1.62 -5.22 -14.77
CA PRO A 88 -0.92 -5.81 -13.61
C PRO A 88 -0.36 -4.71 -12.71
N LEU A 89 -1.26 -3.94 -12.09
CA LEU A 89 -0.92 -2.76 -11.31
C LEU A 89 -1.55 -2.86 -9.92
N VAL A 90 -0.72 -2.74 -8.89
CA VAL A 90 -1.12 -2.70 -7.48
C VAL A 90 -0.84 -1.32 -6.94
N VAL A 91 -1.85 -0.70 -6.34
CA VAL A 91 -1.75 0.65 -5.78
C VAL A 91 -1.87 0.59 -4.26
N PHE A 92 -0.80 0.92 -3.55
CA PHE A 92 -0.85 1.00 -2.09
C PHE A 92 -1.53 2.30 -1.68
N LEU A 93 -2.66 2.19 -0.96
CA LEU A 93 -3.47 3.34 -0.56
C LEU A 93 -3.16 3.82 0.85
N THR A 94 -3.08 2.91 1.81
CA THR A 94 -2.69 3.22 3.19
C THR A 94 -2.31 1.95 3.93
N ILE A 95 -1.71 2.13 5.12
CA ILE A 95 -1.35 1.03 6.00
C ILE A 95 -1.50 1.51 7.44
N TYR A 96 -1.92 0.63 8.33
CA TYR A 96 -2.00 0.95 9.75
C TYR A 96 -1.82 -0.29 10.62
N PRO A 97 -1.31 -0.13 11.86
CA PRO A 97 -1.16 -1.24 12.79
C PRO A 97 -2.42 -1.43 13.62
N LYS A 98 -2.68 -2.65 14.04
CA LYS A 98 -3.79 -2.97 14.95
C LYS A 98 -3.38 -2.80 16.41
N ARG A 99 -2.08 -2.76 16.71
CA ARG A 99 -1.54 -2.68 18.07
C ARG A 99 -0.45 -1.62 18.16
N GLY A 100 -0.16 -1.19 19.39
CA GLY A 100 0.93 -0.27 19.65
C GLY A 100 0.52 1.19 19.64
N PRO A 101 1.52 2.10 19.68
CA PRO A 101 1.25 3.54 19.82
C PRO A 101 0.36 4.16 18.76
N MET A 102 0.37 3.60 17.56
CA MET A 102 -0.42 4.12 16.44
C MET A 102 -1.61 3.24 16.10
N GLN A 103 -2.05 2.41 17.03
CA GLN A 103 -3.12 1.45 16.78
C GLN A 103 -4.35 2.12 16.18
N LYS A 104 -4.96 1.41 15.23
CA LYS A 104 -6.17 1.85 14.55
C LYS A 104 -7.03 0.63 14.27
N PHE A 105 -8.32 0.71 14.60
CA PHE A 105 -9.18 -0.46 14.50
C PHE A 105 -9.71 -0.70 13.09
N ASN A 106 -9.95 0.39 12.34
CA ASN A 106 -10.52 0.29 11.01
C ASN A 106 -10.36 1.62 10.29
N LEU A 107 -10.65 1.63 8.98
CA LEU A 107 -10.76 2.89 8.26
C LEU A 107 -11.92 3.69 8.82
N GLU A 108 -11.75 5.01 8.90
CA GLU A 108 -12.82 5.89 9.32
C GLU A 108 -13.85 6.04 8.20
N GLU A 109 -15.04 6.53 8.56
CA GLU A 109 -16.06 6.83 7.59
C GLU A 109 -15.50 7.80 6.54
N ASN A 110 -15.78 7.53 5.27
CA ASN A 110 -15.30 8.31 4.13
C ASN A 110 -13.78 8.28 3.90
N GLU A 111 -13.02 7.57 4.70
CA GLU A 111 -11.57 7.49 4.50
C GLU A 111 -11.22 6.78 3.19
N LEU A 112 -11.90 5.69 2.86
CA LEU A 112 -11.65 4.97 1.62
C LEU A 112 -11.94 5.87 0.41
N GLU A 113 -13.05 6.60 0.45
CA GLU A 113 -13.41 7.54 -0.61
C GLU A 113 -12.31 8.60 -0.79
N MET A 114 -11.81 9.14 0.31
CA MET A 114 -10.73 10.12 0.27
C MET A 114 -9.46 9.52 -0.35
N LEU A 115 -9.12 8.28 0.00
CA LEU A 115 -7.95 7.61 -0.56
C LEU A 115 -8.08 7.40 -2.08
N LEU A 116 -9.26 7.00 -2.53
CA LEU A 116 -9.51 6.81 -3.96
C LEU A 116 -9.48 8.12 -4.73
N ASN A 117 -10.01 9.19 -4.14
CA ASN A 117 -9.95 10.53 -4.72
C ASN A 117 -8.51 11.03 -4.79
N THR A 118 -7.73 10.79 -3.75
CA THR A 118 -6.30 11.13 -3.74
C THR A 118 -5.57 10.39 -4.84
N PHE A 119 -5.85 9.10 -5.03
CA PHE A 119 -5.26 8.34 -6.13
C PHE A 119 -5.57 8.97 -7.47
N SER A 120 -6.84 9.29 -7.74
CA SER A 120 -7.24 9.89 -9.01
C SER A 120 -6.49 11.20 -9.27
N THR A 121 -6.39 12.06 -8.26
CA THR A 121 -5.70 13.33 -8.36
C THR A 121 -4.21 13.15 -8.62
N GLU A 122 -3.55 12.32 -7.81
CA GLU A 122 -2.11 12.13 -7.92
C GLU A 122 -1.72 11.38 -9.18
N PHE A 123 -2.53 10.43 -9.60
CA PHE A 123 -2.29 9.72 -10.86
C PHE A 123 -2.38 10.69 -12.04
N GLY A 124 -3.40 11.54 -12.05
CA GLY A 124 -3.56 12.57 -13.07
C GLY A 124 -2.44 13.59 -13.07
N ASN A 125 -1.88 13.91 -11.91
CA ASN A 125 -0.78 14.87 -11.75
C ASN A 125 0.60 14.21 -11.81
N ARG A 126 0.67 12.92 -12.07
CA ARG A 126 1.91 12.15 -12.16
C ARG A 126 2.74 12.21 -10.88
N GLN A 127 2.06 12.12 -9.74
CA GLN A 127 2.68 12.20 -8.41
C GLN A 127 2.68 10.84 -7.70
N ILE A 128 2.70 9.77 -8.47
CA ILE A 128 2.68 8.40 -7.95
C ILE A 128 4.11 7.89 -7.81
N ALA A 129 4.45 7.28 -6.67
CA ALA A 129 5.74 6.65 -6.48
C ALA A 129 5.69 5.21 -7.00
N ILE A 130 6.73 4.80 -7.71
CA ILE A 130 6.90 3.42 -8.17
C ILE A 130 7.90 2.74 -7.25
N HIS A 131 7.52 1.56 -6.73
CA HIS A 131 8.30 0.83 -5.74
C HIS A 131 8.94 -0.43 -6.29
N ASP A 132 10.10 -0.78 -5.75
CA ASP A 132 10.76 -2.07 -5.99
C ASP A 132 10.38 -3.02 -4.85
N ILE A 133 9.48 -3.97 -5.15
CA ILE A 133 8.99 -4.92 -4.15
C ILE A 133 10.09 -5.91 -3.72
N ASP A 134 11.09 -6.12 -4.54
CA ASP A 134 12.19 -7.03 -4.23
C ASP A 134 13.35 -6.35 -3.52
N ASN A 135 13.27 -5.03 -3.32
CA ASN A 135 14.32 -4.25 -2.69
C ASN A 135 13.73 -3.26 -1.68
N ASN A 136 13.09 -3.79 -0.65
CA ASN A 136 12.60 -3.04 0.51
C ASN A 136 11.66 -1.89 0.18
N LEU A 137 10.83 -2.01 -0.85
CA LEU A 137 9.92 -0.97 -1.31
C LEU A 137 10.63 0.33 -1.70
N ASP A 138 11.90 0.26 -2.06
CA ASP A 138 12.63 1.45 -2.50
C ASP A 138 11.85 2.13 -3.64
N ILE A 139 11.81 3.45 -3.60
CA ILE A 139 11.17 4.22 -4.66
C ILE A 139 12.15 4.31 -5.84
N ILE A 140 11.74 3.73 -6.96
CA ILE A 140 12.52 3.74 -8.20
C ILE A 140 12.42 5.12 -8.84
N GLU A 141 11.19 5.64 -8.93
CA GLU A 141 10.90 6.94 -9.52
C GLU A 141 9.49 7.35 -9.17
N PHE A 142 9.17 8.61 -9.39
CA PHE A 142 7.79 9.09 -9.38
C PHE A 142 7.29 9.12 -10.81
N SER A 143 6.09 8.62 -11.04
CA SER A 143 5.47 8.61 -12.37
C SER A 143 5.29 10.05 -12.85
N GLY A 144 5.95 10.40 -13.97
CA GLY A 144 5.94 11.74 -14.48
C GLY A 144 6.42 12.77 -13.47
N ALA A 145 7.36 12.37 -12.58
CA ALA A 145 7.79 13.17 -11.44
C ALA A 145 8.28 14.55 -11.82
N ASN A 146 8.92 14.68 -12.96
CA ASN A 146 9.43 15.95 -13.44
C ASN A 146 8.76 16.26 -14.78
N PRO A 147 7.93 17.32 -14.84
CA PRO A 147 7.30 17.71 -16.10
C PRO A 147 8.30 17.94 -17.23
N GLU A 148 9.49 18.43 -16.92
CA GLU A 148 10.51 18.66 -17.93
C GLU A 148 11.02 17.32 -18.48
N SER A 149 11.26 16.35 -17.63
CA SER A 149 11.72 15.03 -18.09
C SER A 149 10.64 14.29 -18.88
N SER A 150 9.37 14.55 -18.61
CA SER A 150 8.27 13.93 -19.33
C SER A 150 8.05 14.54 -20.70
N GLN A 151 8.62 15.71 -20.96
CA GLN A 151 8.53 16.40 -22.24
C GLN A 151 9.64 15.99 -23.21
N ASN A 152 10.64 15.32 -22.71
CA ASN A 152 11.81 14.94 -23.53
C ASN A 152 11.63 13.55 -24.17
#